data_6bf535496ec36c9d21989424dc2b015a
#
_entry.id   6bf535496ec36c9d21989424dc2b015a
#
_cell.length_a   1.000
_cell.length_b   1.000
_cell.length_c   1.000
_cell.angle_alpha   90.00
_cell.angle_beta   90.00
_cell.angle_gamma   90.00
#
_symmetry.space_group_name_H-M   'P 1'
#
loop_
_entity.id
_entity.type
_entity.pdbx_description
1 polymer ?
#
loop_
_entity_poly.entity_id
_entity_poly.type
_entity_poly.pdbx_seq_one_letter_code
_entity_poly.pdbx_strand_id
1 'polypeptide(L)'
;MAAPQSNPGGQRPRSSGIPSIWLVVVSAVAAGLLLGLAIGMLGRDSDGDPVGETSATQGATGQPSTPAAAPSDSPPATTEPTTTPPVTPTSDREQRTLALYYLRGGANSDARLFREFRNIEVVDRRPVLAAVTAMFTVRPLDRDYENPWPASSRVLNTSKSGDLVTVNLSRSVAGRSASELVSRMAVQQLVYTATAADLSTRRVNILVEGKSLTSLWGHPVGPQPIARAPEADVLAPVWITDPIEGATIGRTVTVKGTADVFEATVSYEVADLDGATVQEGSVQASAGSGTRGAWSKKLSLEPGTYVLRFFYRSADGSVQGLDTKTIRVR
;
A
#
# COMPACT_ATOMS: atom_id res chain seq x y z
N MET A 1 72.95 -40.96 -9.87
CA MET A 1 72.71 -42.32 -10.38
C MET A 1 71.21 -42.55 -10.40
N ALA A 2 70.74 -42.92 -11.56
CA ALA A 2 69.44 -43.41 -11.94
C ALA A 2 68.37 -42.38 -12.24
N ALA A 3 68.19 -42.26 -13.52
CA ALA A 3 67.16 -41.54 -14.24
C ALA A 3 65.88 -42.36 -14.35
N PRO A 4 64.90 -41.91 -15.17
CA PRO A 4 63.54 -41.75 -14.87
C PRO A 4 62.60 -42.80 -15.52
N GLN A 5 61.32 -42.84 -15.16
CA GLN A 5 60.35 -43.57 -15.99
C GLN A 5 59.06 -42.82 -16.23
N SER A 6 58.76 -42.84 -17.43
CA SER A 6 57.72 -42.27 -18.27
C SER A 6 56.28 -42.64 -17.94
N ASN A 7 55.45 -41.66 -18.12
CA ASN A 7 54.00 -41.74 -18.32
C ASN A 7 53.63 -42.33 -19.67
N PRO A 8 52.56 -43.09 -19.82
CA PRO A 8 51.56 -42.67 -20.83
C PRO A 8 50.12 -43.04 -20.47
N GLY A 9 49.16 -42.23 -20.95
CA GLY A 9 47.80 -42.68 -21.10
C GLY A 9 46.75 -41.64 -20.84
N GLY A 10 46.63 -40.66 -21.75
CA GLY A 10 45.47 -39.80 -21.81
C GLY A 10 44.23 -40.57 -22.26
N GLN A 11 43.17 -40.44 -21.50
CA GLN A 11 41.82 -40.74 -22.03
C GLN A 11 40.96 -39.49 -21.88
N ARG A 12 40.55 -38.95 -23.02
CA ARG A 12 39.52 -37.91 -23.13
C ARG A 12 38.17 -38.54 -22.81
N PRO A 13 37.30 -37.91 -21.99
CA PRO A 13 35.92 -38.33 -21.88
C PRO A 13 35.14 -37.87 -23.09
N ARG A 14 34.34 -38.77 -23.63
CA ARG A 14 33.41 -38.60 -24.72
C ARG A 14 32.31 -37.62 -24.31
N SER A 15 32.03 -36.65 -25.17
CA SER A 15 30.81 -35.83 -25.15
C SER A 15 29.58 -36.72 -25.36
N SER A 16 28.76 -36.88 -24.31
CA SER A 16 27.43 -37.41 -24.42
C SER A 16 26.49 -36.27 -24.80
N GLY A 17 25.91 -36.35 -26.00
CA GLY A 17 24.94 -35.42 -26.54
C GLY A 17 23.66 -35.40 -25.69
N ILE A 18 23.21 -34.20 -25.37
CA ILE A 18 21.91 -33.91 -24.75
C ILE A 18 20.87 -34.02 -25.87
N PRO A 19 19.80 -34.82 -25.76
CA PRO A 19 18.76 -34.87 -26.78
C PRO A 19 17.96 -33.56 -26.75
N SER A 20 17.85 -32.96 -27.94
CA SER A 20 17.01 -31.81 -28.26
C SER A 20 15.51 -32.15 -28.11
N ILE A 21 14.91 -31.85 -26.97
CA ILE A 21 13.47 -31.89 -26.71
C ILE A 21 12.96 -30.52 -26.23
N TRP A 22 13.51 -29.43 -26.73
CA TRP A 22 13.06 -28.07 -26.36
C TRP A 22 12.64 -27.23 -27.56
N LEU A 23 11.96 -27.80 -28.53
CA LEU A 23 11.56 -27.05 -29.72
C LEU A 23 10.15 -27.36 -30.22
N VAL A 24 9.16 -27.52 -29.33
CA VAL A 24 7.74 -27.62 -29.69
C VAL A 24 6.81 -27.06 -28.60
N VAL A 25 7.03 -25.90 -28.03
CA VAL A 25 6.00 -25.18 -27.22
C VAL A 25 6.16 -23.66 -27.35
N VAL A 26 6.33 -23.14 -28.56
CA VAL A 26 6.24 -21.68 -28.79
C VAL A 26 5.42 -21.42 -30.06
N SER A 27 4.20 -21.94 -30.15
CA SER A 27 3.32 -21.61 -31.26
C SER A 27 1.82 -21.76 -30.97
N ALA A 28 1.36 -21.39 -29.75
CA ALA A 28 -0.07 -21.45 -29.44
C ALA A 28 -0.60 -20.25 -28.60
N VAL A 29 0.07 -19.10 -28.55
CA VAL A 29 -0.43 -17.91 -27.81
C VAL A 29 -0.65 -16.69 -28.72
N ALA A 30 -0.62 -16.83 -30.04
CA ALA A 30 -0.81 -15.70 -30.97
C ALA A 30 -2.20 -15.64 -31.65
N ALA A 31 -3.20 -16.42 -31.21
CA ALA A 31 -4.51 -16.45 -31.85
C ALA A 31 -5.70 -16.01 -30.96
N GLY A 32 -5.49 -15.50 -29.77
CA GLY A 32 -6.56 -15.13 -28.82
C GLY A 32 -6.87 -13.64 -28.67
N LEU A 33 -6.21 -12.73 -29.38
CA LEU A 33 -6.26 -11.28 -29.11
C LEU A 33 -6.91 -10.42 -30.20
N LEU A 34 -7.73 -11.00 -31.10
CA LEU A 34 -8.41 -10.25 -32.17
C LEU A 34 -9.93 -10.44 -32.24
N LEU A 35 -10.61 -10.89 -31.20
CA LEU A 35 -12.08 -11.05 -31.20
C LEU A 35 -12.82 -10.29 -30.10
N GLY A 36 -12.27 -9.26 -29.52
CA GLY A 36 -12.88 -8.49 -28.42
C GLY A 36 -13.17 -7.02 -28.69
N LEU A 37 -13.08 -6.52 -29.95
CA LEU A 37 -13.20 -5.07 -30.22
C LEU A 37 -14.20 -4.73 -31.34
N ALA A 38 -15.33 -5.39 -31.41
CA ALA A 38 -16.34 -5.12 -32.43
C ALA A 38 -17.80 -5.31 -31.97
N ILE A 39 -18.15 -4.85 -30.74
CA ILE A 39 -19.57 -4.62 -30.36
C ILE A 39 -19.62 -3.39 -29.47
N GLY A 40 -19.81 -2.21 -30.05
CA GLY A 40 -19.95 -0.98 -29.27
C GLY A 40 -20.08 0.31 -30.09
N MET A 41 -20.45 0.22 -31.36
CA MET A 41 -20.80 1.39 -32.16
C MET A 41 -21.98 1.09 -33.07
N LEU A 42 -23.19 1.14 -32.55
CA LEU A 42 -24.41 1.32 -33.33
C LEU A 42 -25.51 1.88 -32.43
N GLY A 43 -25.90 3.11 -32.72
CA GLY A 43 -27.18 3.64 -32.27
C GLY A 43 -27.13 4.85 -31.38
N ARG A 44 -27.05 6.03 -31.98
CA ARG A 44 -27.95 7.14 -31.67
C ARG A 44 -27.80 8.27 -32.68
N ASP A 45 -28.58 8.16 -33.76
CA ASP A 45 -29.07 9.31 -34.50
C ASP A 45 -30.38 9.75 -33.86
N SER A 46 -30.58 11.07 -33.78
CA SER A 46 -31.79 11.85 -34.09
C SER A 46 -31.73 13.18 -33.36
N ASP A 47 -31.41 14.22 -34.06
CA ASP A 47 -32.22 15.33 -34.60
C ASP A 47 -33.11 16.06 -33.62
N GLY A 48 -32.94 17.40 -33.57
CA GLY A 48 -33.94 18.34 -33.09
C GLY A 48 -33.45 19.67 -32.54
N ASP A 49 -32.84 20.53 -33.37
CA ASP A 49 -33.02 21.97 -33.26
C ASP A 49 -34.38 22.34 -33.91
N PRO A 50 -35.03 23.52 -33.69
CA PRO A 50 -34.44 24.84 -33.61
C PRO A 50 -35.12 25.91 -32.72
N VAL A 51 -34.38 27.01 -32.44
CA VAL A 51 -34.72 28.44 -32.57
C VAL A 51 -35.96 29.02 -31.84
N GLY A 52 -35.71 30.11 -31.16
CA GLY A 52 -36.72 31.09 -30.71
C GLY A 52 -36.13 32.09 -29.71
N GLU A 53 -35.49 33.04 -30.21
CA GLU A 53 -35.35 34.46 -30.02
C GLU A 53 -36.48 35.15 -29.25
N THR A 54 -36.09 36.22 -28.61
CA THR A 54 -36.56 37.59 -28.52
C THR A 54 -37.06 38.08 -27.17
N SER A 55 -36.35 39.04 -26.70
CA SER A 55 -36.60 40.47 -26.45
C SER A 55 -37.24 40.90 -25.14
N ALA A 56 -36.43 41.63 -24.44
CA ALA A 56 -36.53 43.02 -23.93
C ALA A 56 -37.93 43.61 -23.62
N THR A 57 -38.04 44.29 -22.49
CA THR A 57 -38.45 45.72 -22.38
C THR A 57 -38.71 46.09 -20.91
N GLN A 58 -37.92 46.96 -20.35
CA GLN A 58 -38.14 48.30 -19.76
C GLN A 58 -39.45 48.60 -19.04
N GLY A 59 -39.29 49.37 -17.97
CA GLY A 59 -40.22 50.37 -17.46
C GLY A 59 -40.36 50.31 -15.94
N ALA A 60 -39.71 51.10 -15.21
CA ALA A 60 -39.77 52.53 -14.91
C ALA A 60 -40.72 52.88 -13.74
N THR A 61 -40.14 53.56 -12.77
CA THR A 61 -40.60 54.68 -11.95
C THR A 61 -41.79 54.53 -11.02
N GLY A 62 -41.58 54.97 -9.78
CA GLY A 62 -42.62 55.43 -8.89
C GLY A 62 -42.24 55.56 -7.41
N GLN A 63 -41.54 56.62 -7.05
CA GLN A 63 -41.58 57.21 -5.70
C GLN A 63 -42.58 58.39 -5.83
N PRO A 64 -43.34 58.94 -4.83
CA PRO A 64 -42.88 59.25 -3.48
C PRO A 64 -43.97 59.16 -2.37
N SER A 65 -43.63 59.37 -1.15
CA SER A 65 -44.17 60.32 -0.18
C SER A 65 -44.22 59.84 1.26
N THR A 66 -43.45 60.51 2.07
CA THR A 66 -43.55 60.58 3.51
C THR A 66 -44.79 61.37 3.91
N PRO A 67 -45.42 61.21 5.09
CA PRO A 67 -45.15 62.22 6.10
C PRO A 67 -44.89 61.72 7.52
N ALA A 68 -44.32 62.62 8.26
CA ALA A 68 -43.85 62.60 9.63
C ALA A 68 -44.91 62.44 10.68
N ALA A 69 -44.59 61.84 11.82
CA ALA A 69 -45.21 62.14 13.11
C ALA A 69 -44.23 61.88 14.24
N ALA A 70 -44.26 62.70 15.23
CA ALA A 70 -43.38 63.15 16.27
C ALA A 70 -43.11 62.14 17.42
N PRO A 71 -42.28 62.52 18.39
CA PRO A 71 -41.47 61.63 19.22
C PRO A 71 -42.20 61.10 20.45
N SER A 72 -41.86 59.87 20.88
CA SER A 72 -42.19 59.38 22.21
C SER A 72 -40.85 59.01 22.89
N ASP A 73 -40.58 59.76 23.95
CA ASP A 73 -39.54 59.48 24.92
C ASP A 73 -39.79 58.13 25.60
N SER A 74 -38.84 57.21 25.47
CA SER A 74 -38.70 56.07 26.34
C SER A 74 -37.24 55.94 26.73
N PRO A 75 -36.92 55.62 27.98
CA PRO A 75 -35.54 55.62 28.49
C PRO A 75 -34.73 54.48 27.86
N PRO A 76 -33.40 54.61 27.74
CA PRO A 76 -32.54 53.61 27.13
C PRO A 76 -32.51 52.31 27.93
N ALA A 77 -32.98 51.22 27.34
CA ALA A 77 -32.73 49.88 27.87
C ALA A 77 -31.22 49.59 27.85
N THR A 78 -30.68 49.40 29.03
CA THR A 78 -29.30 48.87 29.22
C THR A 78 -29.24 47.52 28.59
N THR A 79 -28.62 47.42 27.43
CA THR A 79 -28.26 46.14 26.79
C THR A 79 -27.09 45.57 27.55
N GLU A 80 -27.33 44.55 28.39
CA GLU A 80 -26.29 43.68 28.91
C GLU A 80 -25.60 43.01 27.71
N PRO A 81 -24.28 42.94 27.67
CA PRO A 81 -23.56 42.18 26.63
C PRO A 81 -23.89 40.71 26.79
N THR A 82 -24.70 40.18 25.87
CA THR A 82 -24.89 38.72 25.71
C THR A 82 -23.52 38.12 25.35
N THR A 83 -22.82 37.61 26.35
CA THR A 83 -21.62 36.76 26.14
C THR A 83 -22.08 35.49 25.46
N THR A 84 -21.93 35.44 24.14
CA THR A 84 -22.04 34.18 23.35
C THR A 84 -20.98 33.23 23.91
N PRO A 85 -21.35 32.04 24.40
CA PRO A 85 -20.37 31.08 24.87
C PRO A 85 -19.42 30.73 23.72
N PRO A 86 -18.11 30.56 23.99
CA PRO A 86 -17.15 30.17 22.97
C PRO A 86 -17.58 28.86 22.34
N VAL A 87 -17.88 28.86 21.07
CA VAL A 87 -18.11 27.64 20.28
C VAL A 87 -16.78 26.91 20.21
N THR A 88 -16.62 25.88 21.03
CA THR A 88 -15.50 24.94 20.90
C THR A 88 -15.65 24.27 19.56
N PRO A 89 -14.69 24.38 18.63
CA PRO A 89 -14.77 23.69 17.36
C PRO A 89 -14.79 22.18 17.62
N THR A 90 -15.90 21.53 17.29
CA THR A 90 -16.00 20.07 17.35
C THR A 90 -15.18 19.53 16.18
N SER A 91 -14.03 18.92 16.48
CA SER A 91 -13.23 18.21 15.47
C SER A 91 -14.04 17.06 14.87
N ASP A 92 -14.09 17.00 13.55
CA ASP A 92 -14.67 15.88 12.82
C ASP A 92 -13.77 14.64 13.00
N ARG A 93 -14.29 13.59 13.63
CA ARG A 93 -13.55 12.37 13.95
C ARG A 93 -14.27 11.17 13.36
N GLU A 94 -13.57 10.36 12.58
CA GLU A 94 -14.09 9.13 12.02
C GLU A 94 -13.08 7.97 12.15
N GLN A 95 -13.57 6.75 12.32
CA GLN A 95 -12.73 5.56 12.25
C GLN A 95 -12.63 5.11 10.79
N ARG A 96 -11.40 4.98 10.29
CA ARG A 96 -11.14 4.49 8.93
C ARG A 96 -10.15 3.34 8.93
N THR A 97 -10.41 2.35 8.09
CA THR A 97 -9.44 1.31 7.81
C THR A 97 -8.39 1.84 6.84
N LEU A 98 -7.17 2.04 7.33
CA LEU A 98 -6.04 2.55 6.56
C LEU A 98 -4.98 1.47 6.39
N ALA A 99 -4.31 1.49 5.23
CA ALA A 99 -3.19 0.62 4.93
C ALA A 99 -1.90 1.23 5.51
N LEU A 100 -1.26 0.51 6.42
CA LEU A 100 0.06 0.83 6.95
C LEU A 100 1.07 -0.17 6.38
N TYR A 101 2.22 0.33 5.98
CA TYR A 101 3.30 -0.52 5.49
C TYR A 101 4.39 -0.65 6.55
N TYR A 102 4.96 -1.84 6.66
CA TYR A 102 6.02 -2.19 7.61
C TYR A 102 7.12 -2.96 6.89
N LEU A 103 8.32 -2.91 7.43
CA LEU A 103 9.48 -3.60 6.89
C LEU A 103 9.59 -5.02 7.48
N ARG A 104 10.09 -5.95 6.70
CA ARG A 104 10.58 -7.25 7.16
C ARG A 104 11.93 -7.52 6.51
N GLY A 105 12.85 -8.12 7.25
CA GLY A 105 14.18 -8.45 6.75
C GLY A 105 15.17 -7.29 6.79
N GLY A 106 14.94 -6.25 7.60
CA GLY A 106 15.78 -5.05 7.64
C GLY A 106 17.27 -5.29 7.97
N ALA A 107 17.60 -6.43 8.57
CA ALA A 107 18.99 -6.85 8.79
C ALA A 107 19.61 -7.58 7.59
N ASN A 108 18.81 -7.97 6.59
CA ASN A 108 19.20 -8.80 5.46
C ASN A 108 19.16 -8.01 4.15
N SER A 109 19.73 -8.62 3.09
CA SER A 109 19.78 -8.02 1.76
C SER A 109 18.46 -8.04 1.00
N ASP A 110 17.42 -8.69 1.51
CA ASP A 110 16.12 -8.89 0.87
C ASP A 110 14.96 -8.19 1.59
N ALA A 111 15.25 -7.11 2.32
CA ALA A 111 14.24 -6.31 3.00
C ALA A 111 13.09 -5.90 2.06
N ARG A 112 11.85 -6.13 2.51
CA ARG A 112 10.63 -5.86 1.77
C ARG A 112 9.57 -5.21 2.65
N LEU A 113 8.65 -4.49 2.01
CA LEU A 113 7.48 -3.91 2.67
C LEU A 113 6.31 -4.88 2.61
N PHE A 114 5.63 -5.01 3.74
CA PHE A 114 4.38 -5.73 3.95
C PHE A 114 3.30 -4.76 4.37
N ARG A 115 2.04 -5.10 4.13
CA ARG A 115 0.90 -4.23 4.41
C ARG A 115 -0.01 -4.84 5.47
N GLU A 116 -0.38 -4.01 6.45
CA GLU A 116 -1.47 -4.30 7.37
C GLU A 116 -2.59 -3.27 7.22
N PHE A 117 -3.83 -3.70 7.34
CA PHE A 117 -4.97 -2.80 7.47
C PHE A 117 -5.27 -2.56 8.95
N ARG A 118 -5.38 -1.29 9.32
CA ARG A 118 -5.57 -0.87 10.71
C ARG A 118 -6.74 0.12 10.81
N ASN A 119 -7.60 -0.04 11.83
CA ASN A 119 -8.59 0.97 12.15
C ASN A 119 -7.90 2.13 12.87
N ILE A 120 -7.92 3.30 12.25
CA ILE A 120 -7.26 4.51 12.71
C ILE A 120 -8.27 5.64 12.78
N GLU A 121 -8.24 6.40 13.87
CA GLU A 121 -9.02 7.63 13.98
C GLU A 121 -8.45 8.69 13.03
N VAL A 122 -9.30 9.20 12.15
CA VAL A 122 -8.98 10.31 11.25
C VAL A 122 -9.68 11.54 11.77
N VAL A 123 -8.91 12.57 12.07
CA VAL A 123 -9.38 13.86 12.55
C VAL A 123 -9.35 14.87 11.41
N ASP A 124 -10.40 15.71 11.31
CA ASP A 124 -10.52 16.80 10.35
C ASP A 124 -10.28 16.35 8.89
N ARG A 125 -10.72 15.14 8.54
CA ARG A 125 -10.58 14.54 7.20
C ARG A 125 -9.15 14.53 6.67
N ARG A 126 -8.16 14.30 7.55
CA ARG A 126 -6.73 14.28 7.21
C ARG A 126 -6.17 12.85 7.23
N PRO A 127 -6.57 11.96 6.30
CA PRO A 127 -6.21 10.55 6.33
C PRO A 127 -4.70 10.31 6.18
N VAL A 128 -4.00 11.14 5.40
CA VAL A 128 -2.53 11.01 5.25
C VAL A 128 -1.82 11.32 6.57
N LEU A 129 -2.23 12.38 7.28
CA LEU A 129 -1.66 12.70 8.60
C LEU A 129 -1.88 11.54 9.57
N ALA A 130 -3.12 11.01 9.61
CA ALA A 130 -3.48 9.91 10.48
C ALA A 130 -2.66 8.64 10.16
N ALA A 131 -2.56 8.26 8.87
CA ALA A 131 -1.83 7.07 8.45
C ALA A 131 -0.33 7.16 8.73
N VAL A 132 0.32 8.28 8.39
CA VAL A 132 1.77 8.44 8.61
C VAL A 132 2.08 8.56 10.11
N THR A 133 1.20 9.21 10.88
CA THR A 133 1.34 9.22 12.34
C THR A 133 1.21 7.81 12.92
N ALA A 134 0.20 7.06 12.49
CA ALA A 134 -0.01 5.68 12.90
C ALA A 134 1.17 4.77 12.50
N MET A 135 1.75 4.96 11.31
CA MET A 135 2.95 4.24 10.87
C MET A 135 4.11 4.39 11.86
N PHE A 136 4.29 5.56 12.46
CA PHE A 136 5.33 5.78 13.46
C PHE A 136 4.98 5.24 14.86
N THR A 137 3.70 5.26 15.23
CA THR A 137 3.28 5.07 16.63
C THR A 137 2.63 3.71 16.90
N VAL A 138 2.04 3.09 15.89
CA VAL A 138 1.33 1.81 16.02
C VAL A 138 2.29 0.67 15.69
N ARG A 139 2.44 -0.27 16.62
CA ARG A 139 3.23 -1.47 16.36
C ARG A 139 2.55 -2.37 15.33
N PRO A 140 3.30 -3.04 14.45
CA PRO A 140 2.73 -4.08 13.60
C PRO A 140 2.05 -5.16 14.44
N LEU A 141 1.02 -5.79 13.90
CA LEU A 141 0.37 -6.97 14.50
C LEU A 141 1.29 -8.18 14.37
N ASP A 142 1.86 -8.33 13.18
CA ASP A 142 2.82 -9.37 12.88
C ASP A 142 4.16 -9.07 13.55
N ARG A 143 4.67 -10.03 14.31
CA ARG A 143 5.94 -9.90 15.03
C ARG A 143 7.16 -9.95 14.10
N ASP A 144 6.98 -10.46 12.90
CA ASP A 144 8.03 -10.51 11.87
C ASP A 144 8.23 -9.15 11.17
N TYR A 145 7.29 -8.21 11.41
CA TYR A 145 7.36 -6.89 10.81
C TYR A 145 7.93 -5.86 11.78
N GLU A 146 8.63 -4.90 11.23
CA GLU A 146 9.28 -3.84 12.00
C GLU A 146 9.04 -2.45 11.40
N ASN A 147 9.11 -1.45 12.24
CA ASN A 147 9.17 -0.06 11.82
C ASN A 147 10.63 0.41 11.90
N PRO A 148 11.29 0.73 10.77
CA PRO A 148 12.70 1.11 10.77
C PRO A 148 12.97 2.50 11.34
N TRP A 149 11.95 3.33 11.53
CA TRP A 149 12.11 4.70 12.01
C TRP A 149 12.38 4.74 13.52
N PRO A 150 13.15 5.74 14.01
CA PRO A 150 13.32 5.96 15.45
C PRO A 150 11.96 6.11 16.15
N ALA A 151 11.83 5.55 17.35
CA ALA A 151 10.59 5.59 18.12
C ALA A 151 10.14 7.04 18.48
N SER A 152 11.06 7.98 18.46
CA SER A 152 10.78 9.42 18.68
C SER A 152 10.31 10.16 17.41
N SER A 153 10.23 9.48 16.27
CA SER A 153 9.79 10.07 15.00
C SER A 153 8.36 10.59 15.10
N ARG A 154 8.11 11.78 14.55
CA ARG A 154 6.77 12.41 14.56
C ARG A 154 6.50 13.12 13.25
N VAL A 155 5.22 13.16 12.88
CA VAL A 155 4.71 14.05 11.83
C VAL A 155 4.39 15.39 12.45
N LEU A 156 5.01 16.46 11.97
CA LEU A 156 4.73 17.83 12.41
C LEU A 156 3.46 18.36 11.74
N ASN A 157 3.35 18.17 10.44
CA ASN A 157 2.15 18.48 9.66
C ASN A 157 2.16 17.77 8.31
N THR A 158 1.00 17.83 7.64
CA THR A 158 0.86 17.45 6.23
C THR A 158 0.08 18.52 5.49
N SER A 159 0.39 18.75 4.24
CA SER A 159 -0.38 19.61 3.34
C SER A 159 -0.55 18.90 1.99
N LYS A 160 -1.62 19.23 1.25
CA LYS A 160 -1.93 18.63 -0.03
C LYS A 160 -2.19 19.71 -1.08
N SER A 161 -1.65 19.50 -2.27
CA SER A 161 -1.88 20.33 -3.46
C SER A 161 -1.98 19.42 -4.68
N GLY A 162 -3.19 19.28 -5.22
CA GLY A 162 -3.46 18.34 -6.31
C GLY A 162 -3.15 16.89 -5.91
N ASP A 163 -2.27 16.24 -6.67
CA ASP A 163 -1.80 14.87 -6.44
C ASP A 163 -0.56 14.78 -5.55
N LEU A 164 -0.04 15.92 -5.08
CA LEU A 164 1.14 16.02 -4.24
C LEU A 164 0.75 16.20 -2.77
N VAL A 165 1.28 15.36 -1.89
CA VAL A 165 1.27 15.55 -0.44
C VAL A 165 2.66 15.92 0.04
N THR A 166 2.74 16.93 0.89
CA THR A 166 3.94 17.27 1.64
C THR A 166 3.80 16.76 3.06
N VAL A 167 4.76 15.97 3.52
CA VAL A 167 4.85 15.44 4.89
C VAL A 167 6.05 16.08 5.57
N ASN A 168 5.81 16.87 6.61
CA ASN A 168 6.87 17.49 7.41
C ASN A 168 7.10 16.67 8.68
N LEU A 169 8.33 16.23 8.88
CA LEU A 169 8.74 15.34 9.96
C LEU A 169 9.60 16.08 10.97
N SER A 170 9.63 15.57 12.20
CA SER A 170 10.53 16.04 13.25
C SER A 170 11.98 15.65 12.96
N ARG A 171 12.94 16.40 13.47
CA ARG A 171 14.38 16.12 13.36
C ARG A 171 14.77 14.72 13.87
N SER A 172 14.00 14.16 14.81
CA SER A 172 14.28 12.83 15.38
C SER A 172 14.29 11.69 14.37
N VAL A 173 13.69 11.87 13.18
CA VAL A 173 13.76 10.86 12.10
C VAL A 173 15.18 10.56 11.63
N ALA A 174 16.12 11.49 11.79
CA ALA A 174 17.53 11.32 11.42
C ALA A 174 18.37 10.59 12.48
N GLY A 175 17.82 10.29 13.65
CA GLY A 175 18.55 9.83 14.84
C GLY A 175 18.96 8.36 14.84
N ARG A 176 19.36 7.78 13.67
CA ARG A 176 19.92 6.42 13.59
C ARG A 176 20.88 6.27 12.41
N SER A 177 21.57 5.13 12.37
CA SER A 177 22.27 4.61 11.18
C SER A 177 21.54 3.39 10.64
N ALA A 178 21.58 3.18 9.34
CA ALA A 178 21.04 1.99 8.69
C ALA A 178 21.78 1.72 7.38
N SER A 179 21.57 0.56 6.76
CA SER A 179 22.05 0.29 5.41
C SER A 179 21.29 1.14 4.38
N GLU A 180 21.87 1.30 3.20
CA GLU A 180 21.21 1.99 2.09
C GLU A 180 19.85 1.36 1.76
N LEU A 181 19.77 0.04 1.73
CA LEU A 181 18.52 -0.69 1.48
C LEU A 181 17.44 -0.32 2.50
N VAL A 182 17.77 -0.35 3.80
CA VAL A 182 16.81 -0.01 4.87
C VAL A 182 16.40 1.46 4.79
N SER A 183 17.33 2.37 4.49
CA SER A 183 17.02 3.79 4.29
C SER A 183 16.05 4.00 3.12
N ARG A 184 16.31 3.36 1.98
CA ARG A 184 15.42 3.40 0.80
C ARG A 184 14.05 2.79 1.12
N MET A 185 14.00 1.65 1.81
CA MET A 185 12.74 1.02 2.21
C MET A 185 11.94 1.88 3.19
N ALA A 186 12.59 2.58 4.13
CA ALA A 186 11.93 3.50 5.03
C ALA A 186 11.27 4.67 4.28
N VAL A 187 11.97 5.26 3.31
CA VAL A 187 11.38 6.30 2.45
C VAL A 187 10.18 5.75 1.69
N GLN A 188 10.30 4.57 1.08
CA GLN A 188 9.18 3.95 0.35
C GLN A 188 8.05 3.52 1.28
N GLN A 189 8.30 3.09 2.51
CA GLN A 189 7.29 2.84 3.52
C GLN A 189 6.40 4.07 3.75
N LEU A 190 7.01 5.24 3.92
CA LEU A 190 6.28 6.51 4.08
C LEU A 190 5.48 6.85 2.82
N VAL A 191 6.08 6.74 1.63
CA VAL A 191 5.43 7.03 0.35
C VAL A 191 4.25 6.11 0.11
N TYR A 192 4.41 4.80 0.31
CA TYR A 192 3.33 3.82 0.15
C TYR A 192 2.20 4.03 1.15
N THR A 193 2.52 4.33 2.42
CA THR A 193 1.54 4.62 3.46
C THR A 193 0.75 5.90 3.14
N ALA A 194 1.43 6.98 2.80
CA ALA A 194 0.79 8.26 2.49
C ALA A 194 -0.13 8.17 1.26
N THR A 195 0.35 7.52 0.18
CA THR A 195 -0.40 7.38 -1.07
C THR A 195 -1.51 6.32 -1.00
N ALA A 196 -1.46 5.38 -0.05
CA ALA A 196 -2.55 4.44 0.21
C ALA A 196 -3.67 5.07 1.06
N ALA A 197 -3.34 6.03 1.93
CA ALA A 197 -4.32 6.71 2.76
C ALA A 197 -5.23 7.66 1.96
N ASP A 198 -4.72 8.19 0.84
CA ASP A 198 -5.47 9.04 -0.07
C ASP A 198 -5.12 8.68 -1.53
N LEU A 199 -6.04 7.99 -2.19
CA LEU A 199 -5.85 7.45 -3.55
C LEU A 199 -5.69 8.51 -4.64
N SER A 200 -6.00 9.78 -4.36
CA SER A 200 -5.72 10.90 -5.26
C SER A 200 -4.29 11.41 -5.13
N THR A 201 -3.55 10.97 -4.10
CA THR A 201 -2.11 11.29 -3.93
C THR A 201 -1.25 10.36 -4.77
N ARG A 202 -0.38 10.93 -5.59
CA ARG A 202 0.58 10.20 -6.44
C ARG A 202 2.02 10.39 -6.02
N ARG A 203 2.34 11.54 -5.41
CA ARG A 203 3.69 11.94 -5.07
C ARG A 203 3.76 12.50 -3.66
N VAL A 204 4.89 12.32 -3.02
CA VAL A 204 5.12 12.77 -1.64
C VAL A 204 6.39 13.62 -1.61
N ASN A 205 6.26 14.80 -1.06
CA ASN A 205 7.39 15.65 -0.69
C ASN A 205 7.69 15.47 0.79
N ILE A 206 8.91 15.10 1.16
CA ILE A 206 9.30 14.81 2.53
C ILE A 206 10.18 15.94 3.03
N LEU A 207 9.74 16.60 4.10
CA LEU A 207 10.50 17.64 4.78
C LEU A 207 10.90 17.15 6.19
N VAL A 208 12.00 17.69 6.69
CA VAL A 208 12.41 17.58 8.10
C VAL A 208 12.59 18.99 8.62
N GLU A 209 11.80 19.37 9.63
CA GLU A 209 11.77 20.75 10.18
C GLU A 209 11.64 21.81 9.06
N GLY A 210 10.76 21.53 8.07
CA GLY A 210 10.50 22.44 6.95
C GLY A 210 11.55 22.43 5.82
N LYS A 211 12.62 21.64 5.94
CA LYS A 211 13.67 21.53 4.92
C LYS A 211 13.53 20.23 4.15
N SER A 212 13.76 20.26 2.83
CA SER A 212 13.69 19.06 1.98
C SER A 212 14.64 17.97 2.47
N LEU A 213 14.14 16.74 2.60
CA LEU A 213 14.93 15.59 2.98
C LEU A 213 15.78 15.12 1.78
N THR A 214 17.06 15.41 1.80
CA THR A 214 18.02 15.02 0.73
C THR A 214 18.80 13.77 1.08
N SER A 215 18.91 13.45 2.37
CA SER A 215 19.63 12.29 2.89
C SER A 215 18.89 11.74 4.12
N LEU A 216 18.80 10.41 4.21
CA LEU A 216 18.27 9.70 5.37
C LEU A 216 19.32 8.67 5.84
N TRP A 217 19.73 8.76 7.10
CA TRP A 217 20.70 7.85 7.76
C TRP A 217 22.02 7.67 7.00
N GLY A 218 22.48 8.76 6.36
CA GLY A 218 23.73 8.79 5.57
C GLY A 218 23.60 8.42 4.10
N HIS A 219 22.39 8.09 3.63
CA HIS A 219 22.14 7.68 2.24
C HIS A 219 21.27 8.71 1.49
N PRO A 220 21.55 8.99 0.22
CA PRO A 220 20.74 9.89 -0.60
C PRO A 220 19.29 9.40 -0.71
N VAL A 221 18.33 10.33 -0.61
CA VAL A 221 16.90 10.04 -0.77
C VAL A 221 16.45 10.13 -2.23
N GLY A 222 17.22 10.81 -3.06
CA GLY A 222 16.87 11.08 -4.45
C GLY A 222 16.08 12.37 -4.64
N PRO A 223 15.71 12.68 -5.88
CA PRO A 223 14.96 13.90 -6.19
C PRO A 223 13.55 13.86 -5.62
N GLN A 224 13.07 15.01 -5.17
CA GLN A 224 11.71 15.17 -4.69
C GLN A 224 10.86 15.95 -5.72
N PRO A 225 9.53 15.74 -5.76
CA PRO A 225 8.73 14.80 -4.95
C PRO A 225 8.93 13.33 -5.36
N ILE A 226 8.76 12.42 -4.39
CA ILE A 226 8.99 10.98 -4.55
C ILE A 226 7.67 10.29 -4.90
N ALA A 227 7.67 9.44 -5.92
CA ALA A 227 6.60 8.52 -6.24
C ALA A 227 6.85 7.13 -5.62
N ARG A 228 5.83 6.26 -5.66
CA ARG A 228 6.05 4.84 -5.36
C ARG A 228 7.10 4.27 -6.31
N ALA A 229 8.08 3.60 -5.77
CA ALA A 229 8.93 2.72 -6.57
C ALA A 229 8.11 1.53 -7.10
N PRO A 230 8.56 0.85 -8.17
CA PRO A 230 7.88 -0.35 -8.66
C PRO A 230 7.63 -1.37 -7.55
N GLU A 231 6.46 -2.00 -7.55
CA GLU A 231 6.08 -2.95 -6.48
C GLU A 231 7.07 -4.10 -6.35
N ALA A 232 7.56 -4.62 -7.45
CA ALA A 232 8.55 -5.70 -7.48
C ALA A 232 9.85 -5.36 -6.75
N ASP A 233 10.21 -4.07 -6.67
CA ASP A 233 11.45 -3.62 -6.04
C ASP A 233 11.32 -3.45 -4.53
N VAL A 234 10.09 -3.19 -4.04
CA VAL A 234 9.89 -2.78 -2.64
C VAL A 234 8.89 -3.63 -1.87
N LEU A 235 7.87 -4.18 -2.51
CA LEU A 235 6.85 -4.97 -1.83
C LEU A 235 7.26 -6.44 -1.75
N ALA A 236 6.85 -7.12 -0.68
CA ALA A 236 6.98 -8.57 -0.61
C ALA A 236 6.20 -9.22 -1.77
N PRO A 237 6.78 -10.22 -2.44
CA PRO A 237 6.12 -10.88 -3.56
C PRO A 237 4.85 -11.64 -3.14
N VAL A 238 4.79 -12.13 -1.91
CA VAL A 238 3.62 -12.80 -1.33
C VAL A 238 3.31 -12.18 0.02
N TRP A 239 2.06 -11.92 0.33
CA TRP A 239 1.60 -11.66 1.70
C TRP A 239 0.20 -12.16 1.96
N ILE A 240 -0.06 -12.49 3.25
CA ILE A 240 -1.36 -12.86 3.78
C ILE A 240 -2.07 -11.59 4.25
N THR A 241 -3.30 -11.37 3.81
CA THR A 241 -4.12 -10.23 4.23
C THR A 241 -5.11 -10.61 5.33
N ASP A 242 -5.63 -11.84 5.27
CA ASP A 242 -6.60 -12.38 6.19
C ASP A 242 -6.40 -13.92 6.32
N PRO A 243 -6.36 -14.48 7.53
CA PRO A 243 -6.51 -13.84 8.84
C PRO A 243 -5.29 -12.98 9.22
N ILE A 244 -5.51 -12.04 10.16
CA ILE A 244 -4.44 -11.26 10.77
C ILE A 244 -3.67 -12.11 11.77
N GLU A 245 -2.45 -11.69 12.11
CA GLU A 245 -1.63 -12.32 13.15
C GLU A 245 -2.37 -12.42 14.48
N GLY A 246 -2.31 -13.59 15.11
CA GLY A 246 -2.95 -13.89 16.39
C GLY A 246 -4.47 -14.11 16.33
N ALA A 247 -5.06 -14.17 15.13
CA ALA A 247 -6.50 -14.36 14.98
C ALA A 247 -6.99 -15.67 15.60
N THR A 248 -8.18 -15.62 16.23
CA THR A 248 -8.91 -16.81 16.64
C THR A 248 -10.06 -17.06 15.67
N ILE A 249 -10.09 -18.24 15.06
CA ILE A 249 -10.97 -18.61 13.96
C ILE A 249 -11.65 -19.95 14.21
N GLY A 250 -12.68 -20.28 13.42
CA GLY A 250 -13.31 -21.58 13.42
C GLY A 250 -12.50 -22.62 12.62
N ARG A 251 -12.91 -23.90 12.70
CA ARG A 251 -12.26 -25.03 12.01
C ARG A 251 -12.11 -24.85 10.50
N THR A 252 -13.01 -24.10 9.87
CA THR A 252 -12.92 -23.74 8.46
C THR A 252 -12.56 -22.28 8.35
N VAL A 253 -11.41 -21.98 7.72
CA VAL A 253 -10.93 -20.63 7.47
C VAL A 253 -10.68 -20.42 5.98
N THR A 254 -10.97 -19.24 5.49
CA THR A 254 -10.53 -18.79 4.17
C THR A 254 -9.37 -17.84 4.33
N VAL A 255 -8.18 -18.32 4.02
CA VAL A 255 -6.96 -17.49 3.99
C VAL A 255 -6.93 -16.71 2.69
N LYS A 256 -6.69 -15.40 2.76
CA LYS A 256 -6.65 -14.49 1.62
C LYS A 256 -5.35 -13.71 1.60
N GLY A 257 -4.91 -13.38 0.41
CA GLY A 257 -3.72 -12.57 0.26
C GLY A 257 -3.56 -12.04 -1.16
N THR A 258 -2.38 -11.49 -1.42
CA THR A 258 -1.99 -11.07 -2.76
C THR A 258 -0.58 -11.54 -3.07
N ALA A 259 -0.30 -11.73 -4.36
CA ALA A 259 1.01 -12.12 -4.82
C ALA A 259 1.33 -11.49 -6.18
N ASP A 260 2.62 -11.26 -6.39
CA ASP A 260 3.21 -10.95 -7.69
C ASP A 260 4.38 -11.92 -7.89
N VAL A 261 4.07 -13.09 -8.44
CA VAL A 261 4.99 -14.22 -8.57
C VAL A 261 4.84 -14.86 -9.95
N PHE A 262 5.91 -15.53 -10.40
CA PHE A 262 5.91 -16.25 -11.67
C PHE A 262 4.81 -17.31 -11.69
N GLU A 263 4.12 -17.43 -12.84
CA GLU A 263 2.97 -18.33 -13.05
C GLU A 263 1.81 -18.13 -12.07
N ALA A 264 1.79 -17.01 -11.34
CA ALA A 264 0.77 -16.69 -10.32
C ALA A 264 0.59 -17.80 -9.27
N THR A 265 1.55 -18.69 -9.08
CA THR A 265 1.45 -19.84 -8.17
C THR A 265 2.03 -19.50 -6.81
N VAL A 266 1.18 -19.55 -5.77
CA VAL A 266 1.57 -19.37 -4.38
C VAL A 266 1.53 -20.73 -3.68
N SER A 267 2.66 -21.16 -3.12
CA SER A 267 2.75 -22.35 -2.27
C SER A 267 2.33 -22.00 -0.85
N TYR A 268 1.75 -22.96 -0.15
CA TYR A 268 1.45 -22.79 1.27
C TYR A 268 1.82 -24.05 2.08
N GLU A 269 2.10 -23.82 3.34
CA GLU A 269 2.30 -24.81 4.37
C GLU A 269 1.60 -24.36 5.64
N VAL A 270 0.90 -25.26 6.29
CA VAL A 270 0.33 -25.07 7.63
C VAL A 270 1.11 -25.97 8.57
N ALA A 271 1.78 -25.39 9.55
CA ALA A 271 2.54 -26.13 10.54
C ALA A 271 1.92 -25.94 11.94
N ASP A 272 2.08 -26.92 12.81
CA ASP A 272 1.81 -26.76 14.24
C ASP A 272 2.94 -25.96 14.93
N LEU A 273 2.84 -25.76 16.25
CA LEU A 273 3.86 -25.04 17.01
C LEU A 273 5.17 -25.80 17.16
N ASP A 274 5.19 -27.11 16.98
CA ASP A 274 6.38 -27.94 17.00
C ASP A 274 7.09 -27.93 15.63
N GLY A 275 6.47 -27.28 14.65
CA GLY A 275 6.99 -27.14 13.29
C GLY A 275 6.63 -28.30 12.36
N ALA A 276 5.80 -29.25 12.80
CA ALA A 276 5.34 -30.32 11.94
C ALA A 276 4.28 -29.81 10.94
N THR A 277 4.49 -30.12 9.66
CA THR A 277 3.55 -29.76 8.59
C THR A 277 2.30 -30.62 8.70
N VAL A 278 1.14 -29.99 8.90
CA VAL A 278 -0.17 -30.64 8.97
C VAL A 278 -0.93 -30.55 7.65
N GLN A 279 -0.64 -29.55 6.83
CA GLN A 279 -1.23 -29.38 5.50
C GLN A 279 -0.31 -28.56 4.62
N GLU A 280 -0.21 -28.90 3.34
CA GLU A 280 0.53 -28.13 2.34
C GLU A 280 -0.16 -28.14 0.97
N GLY A 281 0.31 -27.33 0.05
CA GLY A 281 -0.19 -27.26 -1.33
C GLY A 281 0.08 -25.93 -2.01
N SER A 282 -0.74 -25.62 -2.99
CA SER A 282 -0.66 -24.38 -3.74
C SER A 282 -2.02 -23.75 -4.00
N VAL A 283 -2.01 -22.48 -4.39
CA VAL A 283 -3.17 -21.70 -4.82
C VAL A 283 -2.76 -20.76 -5.95
N GLN A 284 -3.65 -20.52 -6.90
CA GLN A 284 -3.44 -19.56 -7.98
C GLN A 284 -3.89 -18.16 -7.56
N ALA A 285 -3.04 -17.16 -7.79
CA ALA A 285 -3.42 -15.77 -7.75
C ALA A 285 -4.11 -15.38 -9.07
N SER A 286 -4.92 -14.33 -9.04
CA SER A 286 -5.66 -13.82 -10.20
C SER A 286 -4.76 -13.18 -11.27
N ALA A 287 -3.51 -12.89 -10.94
CA ALA A 287 -2.47 -12.37 -11.84
C ALA A 287 -1.08 -12.67 -11.23
N GLY A 288 -0.02 -12.46 -12.01
CA GLY A 288 1.37 -12.64 -11.59
C GLY A 288 2.35 -12.01 -12.58
N SER A 289 3.65 -12.16 -12.32
CA SER A 289 4.73 -11.69 -13.22
C SER A 289 4.62 -10.21 -13.62
N GLY A 290 4.69 -9.33 -12.63
CA GLY A 290 4.62 -7.87 -12.80
C GLY A 290 3.23 -7.27 -12.57
N THR A 291 2.25 -8.10 -12.26
CA THR A 291 0.91 -7.65 -11.84
C THR A 291 0.48 -8.39 -10.59
N ARG A 292 0.25 -7.67 -9.53
CA ARG A 292 -0.17 -8.27 -8.25
C ARG A 292 -1.61 -8.78 -8.32
N GLY A 293 -1.76 -10.10 -8.16
CA GLY A 293 -3.05 -10.80 -8.13
C GLY A 293 -3.51 -11.11 -6.71
N ALA A 294 -4.82 -11.18 -6.50
CA ALA A 294 -5.41 -11.70 -5.28
C ALA A 294 -5.47 -13.23 -5.32
N TRP A 295 -5.31 -13.86 -4.16
CA TRP A 295 -5.51 -15.29 -3.98
C TRP A 295 -6.35 -15.59 -2.76
N SER A 296 -6.95 -16.78 -2.73
CA SER A 296 -7.80 -17.24 -1.64
C SER A 296 -7.73 -18.76 -1.51
N LYS A 297 -7.49 -19.25 -0.31
CA LYS A 297 -7.44 -20.70 0.01
C LYS A 297 -8.30 -21.03 1.19
N LYS A 298 -9.24 -21.96 1.01
CA LYS A 298 -10.03 -22.54 2.10
C LYS A 298 -9.25 -23.69 2.74
N LEU A 299 -9.10 -23.63 4.06
CA LEU A 299 -8.46 -24.65 4.89
C LEU A 299 -9.47 -25.20 5.91
N SER A 300 -9.35 -26.48 6.24
CA SER A 300 -10.06 -27.12 7.33
C SER A 300 -9.05 -27.67 8.32
N LEU A 301 -9.08 -27.20 9.56
CA LEU A 301 -8.10 -27.49 10.59
C LEU A 301 -8.80 -27.94 11.88
N GLU A 302 -8.21 -28.87 12.60
CA GLU A 302 -8.67 -29.24 13.92
C GLU A 302 -8.37 -28.13 14.95
N PRO A 303 -9.02 -28.11 16.12
CA PRO A 303 -8.71 -27.15 17.17
C PRO A 303 -7.23 -27.20 17.55
N GLY A 304 -6.56 -26.05 17.57
CA GLY A 304 -5.12 -25.96 17.81
C GLY A 304 -4.57 -24.57 17.50
N THR A 305 -3.25 -24.43 17.64
CA THR A 305 -2.53 -23.23 17.20
C THR A 305 -1.61 -23.60 16.05
N TYR A 306 -1.65 -22.82 14.98
CA TYR A 306 -0.96 -23.12 13.74
C TYR A 306 -0.20 -21.89 13.22
N VAL A 307 0.87 -22.15 12.48
CA VAL A 307 1.59 -21.16 11.69
C VAL A 307 1.24 -21.38 10.22
N LEU A 308 0.57 -20.43 9.62
CA LEU A 308 0.32 -20.36 8.18
C LEU A 308 1.57 -19.79 7.53
N ARG A 309 2.08 -20.46 6.50
CA ARG A 309 3.23 -20.03 5.68
C ARG A 309 2.81 -19.96 4.23
N PHE A 310 2.94 -18.80 3.59
CA PHE A 310 2.66 -18.61 2.17
C PHE A 310 3.88 -18.01 1.50
N PHE A 311 4.29 -18.60 0.39
CA PHE A 311 5.54 -18.27 -0.29
C PHE A 311 5.47 -18.66 -1.76
N TYR A 312 6.48 -18.32 -2.53
CA TYR A 312 6.67 -18.95 -3.84
C TYR A 312 8.01 -19.68 -3.90
N ARG A 313 8.11 -20.65 -4.80
CA ARG A 313 9.35 -21.35 -5.09
C ARG A 313 9.94 -20.81 -6.38
N SER A 314 11.21 -20.38 -6.33
CA SER A 314 11.97 -20.05 -7.53
C SER A 314 12.29 -21.29 -8.34
N ALA A 315 12.80 -21.11 -9.56
CA ALA A 315 13.10 -22.21 -10.46
C ALA A 315 14.12 -23.23 -9.91
N ASP A 316 14.99 -22.81 -8.99
CA ASP A 316 15.93 -23.66 -8.26
C ASP A 316 15.32 -24.36 -7.02
N GLY A 317 14.00 -24.16 -6.78
CA GLY A 317 13.26 -24.73 -5.65
C GLY A 317 13.41 -23.94 -4.33
N SER A 318 14.18 -22.86 -4.29
CA SER A 318 14.34 -22.06 -3.08
C SER A 318 13.04 -21.34 -2.70
N VAL A 319 12.80 -21.23 -1.39
CA VAL A 319 11.64 -20.49 -0.84
C VAL A 319 11.93 -19.00 -0.89
N GLN A 320 11.02 -18.26 -1.50
CA GLN A 320 11.10 -16.81 -1.66
C GLN A 320 9.80 -16.15 -1.17
N GLY A 321 9.92 -14.91 -0.70
CA GLY A 321 8.77 -14.07 -0.38
C GLY A 321 7.83 -14.67 0.68
N LEU A 322 8.41 -15.40 1.66
CA LEU A 322 7.65 -16.01 2.75
C LEU A 322 6.92 -14.97 3.60
N ASP A 323 5.62 -15.14 3.76
CA ASP A 323 4.82 -14.49 4.79
C ASP A 323 4.21 -15.52 5.73
N THR A 324 4.12 -15.19 7.02
CA THR A 324 3.65 -16.11 8.06
C THR A 324 2.56 -15.45 8.90
N LYS A 325 1.60 -16.24 9.39
CA LYS A 325 0.61 -15.80 10.39
C LYS A 325 0.36 -16.93 11.38
N THR A 326 0.45 -16.61 12.67
CA THR A 326 0.05 -17.51 13.74
C THR A 326 -1.44 -17.34 13.98
N ILE A 327 -2.19 -18.45 14.01
CA ILE A 327 -3.63 -18.46 14.22
C ILE A 327 -4.01 -19.49 15.30
N ARG A 328 -5.13 -19.26 15.95
CA ARG A 328 -5.75 -20.22 16.86
C ARG A 328 -7.08 -20.70 16.29
N VAL A 329 -7.25 -22.00 16.16
CA VAL A 329 -8.49 -22.67 15.73
C VAL A 329 -9.25 -23.17 16.94
N ARG A 330 -10.57 -22.94 16.99
CA ARG A 330 -11.51 -23.40 18.05
C ARG A 330 -12.51 -24.40 17.53
#